data_291a30db6bfae7d8a34e1313eb05c90c
#
_entry.id   291a30db6bfae7d8a34e1313eb05c90c
#
_cell.length_a   1.000
_cell.length_b   1.000
_cell.length_c   1.000
_cell.angle_alpha   90.00
_cell.angle_beta   90.00
_cell.angle_gamma   90.00
#
_symmetry.space_group_name_H-M   'P 1'
#
loop_
_entity.id
_entity.type
_entity.pdbx_description
1 polymer ?
#
loop_
_entity_poly.entity_id
_entity_poly.type
_entity_poly.pdbx_seq_one_letter_code
_entity_poly.pdbx_strand_id
1 'polypeptide(L)'
;MTKKNIRKSLKHQLSMMSEREVIEKSAAIQMNLINLITPLKENENILIYKSFANEVMVNEIESMLFIENKNIFLPKIMPGNNLVFNRLRSNDQVKHNKYNIIESTDKEEISPHLLDLIILPLVGVDNNGYRLGYGGGYYDRGLHNTNKSPNKPLIIGLGYEFQNIDQDFGEPHDIKIDILITENKTLRF
;
A
#
# COMPACT_ATOMS: atom_id res chain seq x y z
N MET A 1 -21.88 -0.28 10.45
CA MET A 1 -21.49 -1.73 10.21
C MET A 1 -20.26 -2.08 11.00
N THR A 2 -20.00 -3.38 11.31
CA THR A 2 -18.71 -3.79 11.93
C THR A 2 -17.60 -3.86 10.89
N LYS A 3 -16.33 -3.62 11.27
CA LYS A 3 -15.15 -3.82 10.40
C LYS A 3 -15.17 -5.17 9.67
N LYS A 4 -15.64 -6.25 10.34
CA LYS A 4 -15.74 -7.59 9.76
C LYS A 4 -16.71 -7.64 8.58
N ASN A 5 -17.88 -7.01 8.73
CA ASN A 5 -18.91 -6.98 7.69
C ASN A 5 -18.50 -6.10 6.51
N ILE A 6 -17.93 -4.92 6.78
CA ILE A 6 -17.39 -4.03 5.76
C ILE A 6 -16.32 -4.78 4.95
N ARG A 7 -15.35 -5.40 5.61
CA ARG A 7 -14.28 -6.17 4.95
C ARG A 7 -14.85 -7.30 4.08
N LYS A 8 -15.87 -8.03 4.55
CA LYS A 8 -16.50 -9.10 3.78
C LYS A 8 -17.16 -8.57 2.52
N SER A 9 -17.90 -7.48 2.63
CA SER A 9 -18.59 -6.83 1.49
C SER A 9 -17.58 -6.33 0.45
N LEU A 10 -16.56 -5.60 0.87
CA LEU A 10 -15.55 -5.03 -0.03
C LEU A 10 -14.69 -6.09 -0.71
N LYS A 11 -14.31 -7.14 0.02
CA LYS A 11 -13.59 -8.29 -0.58
C LYS A 11 -14.45 -9.01 -1.61
N HIS A 12 -15.74 -9.10 -1.40
CA HIS A 12 -16.66 -9.65 -2.39
C HIS A 12 -16.72 -8.77 -3.64
N GLN A 13 -16.86 -7.44 -3.48
CA GLN A 13 -16.84 -6.51 -4.61
C GLN A 13 -15.50 -6.59 -5.39
N LEU A 14 -14.37 -6.61 -4.69
CA LEU A 14 -13.06 -6.84 -5.32
C LEU A 14 -13.03 -8.13 -6.14
N SER A 15 -13.56 -9.24 -5.59
CA SER A 15 -13.54 -10.53 -6.28
C SER A 15 -14.43 -10.59 -7.52
N MET A 16 -15.39 -9.67 -7.64
CA MET A 16 -16.31 -9.58 -8.79
C MET A 16 -15.76 -8.70 -9.93
N MET A 17 -14.69 -7.94 -9.69
CA MET A 17 -14.07 -7.13 -10.73
C MET A 17 -13.48 -8.02 -11.83
N SER A 18 -13.75 -7.68 -13.07
CA SER A 18 -13.11 -8.30 -14.23
C SER A 18 -11.64 -7.86 -14.33
N GLU A 19 -10.82 -8.68 -14.98
CA GLU A 19 -9.42 -8.35 -15.25
C GLU A 19 -9.29 -7.02 -16.01
N ARG A 20 -10.18 -6.76 -16.95
CA ARG A 20 -10.21 -5.50 -17.71
C ARG A 20 -10.44 -4.29 -16.79
N GLU A 21 -11.42 -4.36 -15.88
CA GLU A 21 -11.66 -3.28 -14.91
C GLU A 21 -10.46 -3.05 -13.99
N VAL A 22 -9.81 -4.13 -13.53
CA VAL A 22 -8.60 -4.03 -12.70
C VAL A 22 -7.50 -3.29 -13.46
N ILE A 23 -7.24 -3.65 -14.72
CA ILE A 23 -6.22 -3.02 -15.55
C ILE A 23 -6.55 -1.54 -15.80
N GLU A 24 -7.75 -1.23 -16.31
CA GLU A 24 -8.16 0.13 -16.67
C GLU A 24 -8.14 1.08 -15.46
N LYS A 25 -8.72 0.64 -14.33
CA LYS A 25 -8.75 1.46 -13.12
C LYS A 25 -7.38 1.59 -12.44
N SER A 26 -6.57 0.52 -12.44
CA SER A 26 -5.22 0.58 -11.91
C SER A 26 -4.34 1.55 -12.71
N ALA A 27 -4.47 1.58 -14.04
CA ALA A 27 -3.73 2.52 -14.88
C ALA A 27 -4.07 3.97 -14.52
N ALA A 28 -5.36 4.31 -14.34
CA ALA A 28 -5.78 5.64 -13.92
C ALA A 28 -5.24 6.01 -12.52
N ILE A 29 -5.32 5.08 -11.56
CA ILE A 29 -4.79 5.27 -10.19
C ILE A 29 -3.27 5.49 -10.23
N GLN A 30 -2.52 4.68 -10.98
CA GLN A 30 -1.07 4.81 -11.12
C GLN A 30 -0.70 6.15 -11.75
N MET A 31 -1.42 6.61 -12.78
CA MET A 31 -1.20 7.93 -13.39
C MET A 31 -1.41 9.06 -12.37
N ASN A 32 -2.49 9.01 -11.59
CA ASN A 32 -2.76 9.98 -10.53
C ASN A 32 -1.66 10.00 -9.47
N LEU A 33 -1.15 8.82 -9.09
CA LEU A 33 -0.04 8.70 -8.14
C LEU A 33 1.26 9.27 -8.72
N ILE A 34 1.63 8.91 -9.96
CA ILE A 34 2.83 9.44 -10.63
C ILE A 34 2.81 10.96 -10.65
N ASN A 35 1.70 11.57 -11.08
CA ASN A 35 1.55 13.02 -11.12
C ASN A 35 1.70 13.66 -9.73
N LEU A 36 1.27 12.97 -8.67
CA LEU A 36 1.37 13.46 -7.30
C LEU A 36 2.81 13.39 -6.76
N ILE A 37 3.53 12.29 -7.01
CA ILE A 37 4.85 12.04 -6.40
C ILE A 37 6.02 12.57 -7.22
N THR A 38 5.89 12.75 -8.54
CA THR A 38 6.96 13.29 -9.40
C THR A 38 7.57 14.59 -8.88
N PRO A 39 6.79 15.55 -8.32
CA PRO A 39 7.39 16.75 -7.73
C PRO A 39 8.16 16.50 -6.42
N LEU A 40 7.96 15.35 -5.77
CA LEU A 40 8.55 15.02 -4.46
C LEU A 40 9.93 14.37 -4.65
N LYS A 41 10.87 15.09 -5.27
CA LYS A 41 12.20 14.58 -5.66
C LYS A 41 13.08 14.10 -4.49
N GLU A 42 12.82 14.59 -3.28
CA GLU A 42 13.58 14.27 -2.08
C GLU A 42 13.24 12.90 -1.48
N ASN A 43 12.15 12.26 -1.93
CA ASN A 43 11.79 10.93 -1.45
C ASN A 43 12.69 9.88 -2.08
N GLU A 44 13.64 9.36 -1.29
CA GLU A 44 14.63 8.38 -1.73
C GLU A 44 14.25 6.94 -1.38
N ASN A 45 13.68 6.73 -0.18
CA ASN A 45 13.36 5.40 0.35
C ASN A 45 11.85 5.16 0.29
N ILE A 46 11.41 4.31 -0.62
CA ILE A 46 10.00 4.14 -0.95
C ILE A 46 9.57 2.70 -0.69
N LEU A 47 8.59 2.52 0.18
CA LEU A 47 7.92 1.25 0.37
C LEU A 47 6.76 1.13 -0.60
N ILE A 48 6.76 0.07 -1.40
CA ILE A 48 5.64 -0.33 -2.25
C ILE A 48 5.20 -1.76 -1.89
N TYR A 49 4.12 -2.22 -2.49
CA TYR A 49 3.68 -3.61 -2.40
C TYR A 49 3.73 -4.28 -3.79
N LYS A 50 3.59 -5.59 -3.83
CA LYS A 50 3.24 -6.33 -5.04
C LYS A 50 1.76 -6.66 -4.97
N SER A 51 1.00 -6.25 -5.97
CA SER A 51 -0.45 -6.45 -6.00
C SER A 51 -0.80 -7.94 -5.93
N PHE A 52 -1.77 -8.26 -5.10
CA PHE A 52 -2.30 -9.61 -4.93
C PHE A 52 -3.78 -9.64 -5.31
N ALA A 53 -4.21 -10.67 -6.03
CA ALA A 53 -5.58 -10.77 -6.56
C ALA A 53 -5.99 -9.48 -7.32
N ASN A 54 -7.14 -8.91 -7.00
CA ASN A 54 -7.67 -7.70 -7.64
C ASN A 54 -7.30 -6.41 -6.89
N GLU A 55 -6.16 -6.38 -6.17
CA GLU A 55 -5.60 -5.12 -5.67
C GLU A 55 -5.17 -4.21 -6.83
N VAL A 56 -5.11 -2.91 -6.56
CA VAL A 56 -4.58 -1.94 -7.53
C VAL A 56 -3.16 -2.35 -7.93
N MET A 57 -2.95 -2.49 -9.24
CA MET A 57 -1.63 -2.81 -9.81
C MET A 57 -0.67 -1.62 -9.62
N VAL A 58 0.63 -1.93 -9.41
CA VAL A 58 1.68 -0.91 -9.16
C VAL A 58 2.92 -1.10 -10.03
N ASN A 59 2.81 -1.87 -11.10
CA ASN A 59 3.92 -2.19 -12.00
C ASN A 59 4.52 -0.96 -12.71
N GLU A 60 3.71 0.01 -13.08
CA GLU A 60 4.17 1.25 -13.73
C GLU A 60 4.89 2.16 -12.74
N ILE A 61 4.36 2.24 -11.49
CA ILE A 61 5.03 2.95 -10.39
C ILE A 61 6.39 2.33 -10.11
N GLU A 62 6.46 1.01 -9.98
CA GLU A 62 7.72 0.31 -9.75
C GLU A 62 8.73 0.59 -10.85
N SER A 63 8.29 0.51 -12.11
CA SER A 63 9.14 0.78 -13.27
C SER A 63 9.67 2.22 -13.27
N MET A 64 8.81 3.19 -12.99
CA MET A 64 9.20 4.60 -12.86
C MET A 64 10.23 4.79 -11.74
N LEU A 65 10.00 4.22 -10.55
CA LEU A 65 10.91 4.34 -9.43
C LEU A 65 12.28 3.74 -9.71
N PHE A 66 12.35 2.63 -10.48
CA PHE A 66 13.62 2.07 -10.94
C PHE A 66 14.34 3.01 -11.92
N ILE A 67 13.62 3.61 -12.87
CA ILE A 67 14.17 4.57 -13.83
C ILE A 67 14.74 5.80 -13.10
N GLU A 68 14.07 6.26 -12.05
CA GLU A 68 14.49 7.39 -11.21
C GLU A 68 15.57 7.02 -10.17
N ASN A 69 16.07 5.77 -10.19
CA ASN A 69 17.07 5.24 -9.25
C ASN A 69 16.66 5.35 -7.77
N LYS A 70 15.38 5.26 -7.46
CA LYS A 70 14.89 5.28 -6.08
C LYS A 70 15.19 3.98 -5.33
N ASN A 71 15.29 4.08 -4.03
CA ASN A 71 15.44 2.94 -3.14
C ASN A 71 14.07 2.29 -2.88
N ILE A 72 13.80 1.19 -3.52
CA ILE A 72 12.51 0.49 -3.41
C ILE A 72 12.60 -0.60 -2.36
N PHE A 73 11.58 -0.69 -1.51
CA PHE A 73 11.44 -1.74 -0.50
C PHE A 73 10.08 -2.45 -0.64
N LEU A 74 10.09 -3.75 -0.37
CA LEU A 74 8.89 -4.59 -0.32
C LEU A 74 8.65 -5.11 1.10
N PRO A 75 7.38 -5.26 1.51
CA PRO A 75 7.07 -5.92 2.76
C PRO A 75 7.38 -7.42 2.66
N LYS A 76 7.90 -7.98 3.76
CA LYS A 76 8.18 -9.40 3.91
C LYS A 76 7.69 -9.90 5.26
N ILE A 77 6.92 -10.98 5.22
CA ILE A 77 6.35 -11.60 6.41
C ILE A 77 7.38 -12.51 7.07
N MET A 78 7.69 -12.22 8.33
CA MET A 78 8.58 -12.99 9.16
C MET A 78 7.80 -13.87 10.15
N PRO A 79 8.44 -14.92 10.76
CA PRO A 79 7.83 -15.70 11.83
C PRO A 79 7.29 -14.79 12.95
N GLY A 80 6.20 -15.20 13.59
CA GLY A 80 5.54 -14.40 14.63
C GLY A 80 4.67 -13.25 14.08
N ASN A 81 4.34 -13.27 12.77
CA ASN A 81 3.54 -12.25 12.11
C ASN A 81 4.16 -10.84 12.13
N ASN A 82 5.47 -10.77 12.22
CA ASN A 82 6.21 -9.52 12.07
C ASN A 82 6.35 -9.16 10.59
N LEU A 83 6.42 -7.87 10.29
CA LEU A 83 6.67 -7.35 8.95
C LEU A 83 8.02 -6.62 8.95
N VAL A 84 8.89 -6.99 7.99
CA VAL A 84 10.13 -6.28 7.69
C VAL A 84 10.07 -5.74 6.26
N PHE A 85 10.94 -4.82 5.91
CA PHE A 85 10.94 -4.15 4.61
C PHE A 85 12.27 -4.36 3.94
N ASN A 86 12.29 -5.26 2.94
CA ASN A 86 13.51 -5.66 2.24
C ASN A 86 13.68 -4.89 0.95
N ARG A 87 14.92 -4.54 0.64
CA ARG A 87 15.31 -3.87 -0.60
C ARG A 87 14.85 -4.66 -1.83
N LEU A 88 14.32 -3.97 -2.83
CA LEU A 88 14.08 -4.51 -4.15
C LEU A 88 15.04 -3.84 -5.15
N ARG A 89 15.98 -4.62 -5.73
CA ARG A 89 16.95 -4.12 -6.72
C ARG A 89 16.55 -4.44 -8.15
N SER A 90 15.88 -5.57 -8.35
CA SER A 90 15.37 -6.01 -9.64
C SER A 90 14.23 -7.00 -9.46
N ASN A 91 13.46 -7.27 -10.51
CA ASN A 91 12.37 -8.24 -10.49
C ASN A 91 12.84 -9.69 -10.30
N ASP A 92 14.13 -9.99 -10.58
CA ASP A 92 14.70 -11.33 -10.38
C ASP A 92 14.95 -11.68 -8.93
N GLN A 93 14.93 -10.68 -8.02
CA GLN A 93 15.15 -10.84 -6.59
C GLN A 93 13.85 -11.04 -5.79
N VAL A 94 12.89 -11.74 -6.35
CA VAL A 94 11.60 -11.97 -5.70
C VAL A 94 11.24 -13.45 -5.62
N LYS A 95 10.41 -13.80 -4.64
CA LYS A 95 9.82 -15.15 -4.48
C LYS A 95 8.42 -15.05 -3.92
N HIS A 96 7.62 -16.08 -4.16
CA HIS A 96 6.31 -16.21 -3.50
C HIS A 96 6.47 -16.78 -2.10
N ASN A 97 5.78 -16.20 -1.12
CA ASN A 97 5.67 -16.76 0.22
C ASN A 97 4.52 -17.78 0.30
N LYS A 98 4.26 -18.33 1.50
CA LYS A 98 3.19 -19.31 1.74
C LYS A 98 1.76 -18.81 1.47
N TYR A 99 1.57 -17.51 1.34
CA TYR A 99 0.29 -16.87 0.99
C TYR A 99 0.21 -16.47 -0.48
N ASN A 100 1.19 -16.91 -1.29
CA ASN A 100 1.34 -16.53 -2.69
C ASN A 100 1.56 -15.02 -2.90
N ILE A 101 2.10 -14.33 -1.91
CA ILE A 101 2.49 -12.91 -1.99
C ILE A 101 3.95 -12.83 -2.40
N ILE A 102 4.27 -11.92 -3.32
CA ILE A 102 5.63 -11.70 -3.82
C ILE A 102 6.42 -10.89 -2.77
N GLU A 103 7.59 -11.41 -2.37
CA GLU A 103 8.51 -10.79 -1.42
C GLU A 103 9.91 -10.71 -2.02
N SER A 104 10.67 -9.68 -1.65
CA SER A 104 12.09 -9.58 -2.02
C SER A 104 12.91 -10.66 -1.31
N THR A 105 13.90 -11.22 -2.02
CA THR A 105 14.90 -12.14 -1.46
C THR A 105 16.15 -11.42 -0.95
N ASP A 106 16.29 -10.12 -1.22
CA ASP A 106 17.39 -9.32 -0.72
C ASP A 106 17.39 -9.33 0.83
N LYS A 107 18.56 -9.21 1.43
CA LYS A 107 18.76 -9.23 2.89
C LYS A 107 18.89 -7.82 3.47
N GLU A 108 19.02 -6.81 2.63
CA GLU A 108 19.07 -5.42 3.07
C GLU A 108 17.67 -5.00 3.54
N GLU A 109 17.56 -4.69 4.82
CA GLU A 109 16.32 -4.25 5.45
C GLU A 109 16.42 -2.76 5.79
N ILE A 110 15.27 -2.06 5.72
CA ILE A 110 15.16 -0.67 6.17
C ILE A 110 14.27 -0.58 7.41
N SER A 111 14.66 0.28 8.34
CA SER A 111 13.76 0.66 9.42
C SER A 111 12.61 1.53 8.90
N PRO A 112 11.35 1.31 9.34
CA PRO A 112 10.20 2.11 8.92
C PRO A 112 10.38 3.63 9.08
N HIS A 113 11.22 4.06 10.03
CA HIS A 113 11.52 5.47 10.29
C HIS A 113 12.42 6.15 9.24
N LEU A 114 13.05 5.35 8.38
CA LEU A 114 13.91 5.82 7.30
C LEU A 114 13.20 5.83 5.94
N LEU A 115 11.93 5.43 5.92
CA LEU A 115 11.08 5.54 4.73
C LEU A 115 10.61 6.98 4.57
N ASP A 116 10.62 7.47 3.34
CA ASP A 116 10.12 8.80 2.98
C ASP A 116 8.69 8.72 2.46
N LEU A 117 8.39 7.67 1.71
CA LEU A 117 7.09 7.42 1.09
C LEU A 117 6.67 5.96 1.30
N ILE A 118 5.42 5.78 1.69
CA ILE A 118 4.82 4.46 1.88
C ILE A 118 3.56 4.36 1.03
N ILE A 119 3.55 3.44 0.08
CA ILE A 119 2.40 3.15 -0.79
C ILE A 119 1.78 1.83 -0.32
N LEU A 120 0.52 1.87 0.11
CA LEU A 120 -0.17 0.74 0.74
C LEU A 120 -1.39 0.27 -0.08
N PRO A 121 -1.60 -1.07 -0.14
CA PRO A 121 -2.88 -1.62 -0.58
C PRO A 121 -3.90 -1.49 0.55
N LEU A 122 -5.17 -1.50 0.23
CA LEU A 122 -6.26 -1.46 1.20
C LEU A 122 -7.48 -2.27 0.73
N VAL A 123 -8.24 -2.75 1.69
CA VAL A 123 -9.58 -3.30 1.44
C VAL A 123 -10.62 -2.19 1.52
N GLY A 124 -10.38 -1.18 2.35
CA GLY A 124 -11.22 0.00 2.49
C GLY A 124 -10.52 1.09 3.28
N VAL A 125 -11.08 2.28 3.25
CA VAL A 125 -10.66 3.43 4.06
C VAL A 125 -11.90 4.16 4.56
N ASP A 126 -11.85 4.67 5.80
CA ASP A 126 -12.92 5.44 6.40
C ASP A 126 -12.79 6.96 6.15
N ASN A 127 -13.79 7.73 6.62
CA ASN A 127 -13.82 9.19 6.46
C ASN A 127 -12.62 9.91 7.12
N ASN A 128 -11.95 9.27 8.06
CA ASN A 128 -10.81 9.85 8.78
C ASN A 128 -9.45 9.39 8.23
N GLY A 129 -9.45 8.56 7.17
CA GLY A 129 -8.25 8.02 6.56
C GLY A 129 -7.71 6.74 7.23
N TYR A 130 -8.46 6.12 8.14
CA TYR A 130 -8.04 4.84 8.72
C TYR A 130 -8.22 3.70 7.73
N ARG A 131 -7.12 2.98 7.51
CA ARG A 131 -7.05 1.88 6.56
C ARG A 131 -7.67 0.60 7.11
N LEU A 132 -8.52 -0.05 6.33
CA LEU A 132 -8.99 -1.41 6.55
C LEU A 132 -8.16 -2.38 5.70
N GLY A 133 -7.34 -3.21 6.32
CA GLY A 133 -6.60 -4.28 5.65
C GLY A 133 -7.35 -5.62 5.60
N TYR A 134 -6.66 -6.65 5.13
CA TYR A 134 -7.22 -8.02 5.01
C TYR A 134 -7.50 -8.72 6.35
N GLY A 135 -7.06 -8.16 7.48
CA GLY A 135 -7.34 -8.66 8.83
C GLY A 135 -6.15 -9.31 9.55
N GLY A 136 -5.00 -9.39 8.91
CA GLY A 136 -3.76 -9.93 9.53
C GLY A 136 -3.02 -8.93 10.42
N GLY A 137 -3.31 -7.64 10.34
CA GLY A 137 -2.67 -6.57 11.12
C GLY A 137 -1.16 -6.40 10.85
N TYR A 138 -0.66 -6.90 9.73
CA TYR A 138 0.77 -6.88 9.41
C TYR A 138 1.31 -5.45 9.32
N TYR A 139 0.67 -4.60 8.50
CA TYR A 139 1.09 -3.21 8.34
C TYR A 139 0.88 -2.41 9.62
N ASP A 140 -0.24 -2.64 10.34
CA ASP A 140 -0.56 -1.92 11.57
C ASP A 140 0.54 -2.14 12.63
N ARG A 141 1.09 -3.36 12.71
CA ARG A 141 2.24 -3.66 13.58
C ARG A 141 3.57 -3.17 13.01
N GLY A 142 3.82 -3.43 11.72
CA GLY A 142 5.12 -3.12 11.09
C GLY A 142 5.39 -1.61 10.97
N LEU A 143 4.33 -0.79 10.89
CA LEU A 143 4.41 0.65 10.74
C LEU A 143 3.95 1.43 11.98
N HIS A 144 3.67 0.75 13.11
CA HIS A 144 3.04 1.35 14.30
C HIS A 144 3.73 2.62 14.82
N ASN A 145 5.05 2.72 14.70
CA ASN A 145 5.82 3.84 15.25
C ASN A 145 6.21 4.91 14.22
N THR A 146 5.87 4.74 12.94
CA THR A 146 6.24 5.72 11.91
C THR A 146 5.63 7.09 12.14
N ASN A 147 4.42 7.15 12.70
CA ASN A 147 3.72 8.39 13.01
C ASN A 147 4.35 9.20 14.17
N LYS A 148 5.29 8.61 14.93
CA LYS A 148 6.00 9.25 16.05
C LYS A 148 7.37 9.78 15.65
N SER A 149 7.83 9.53 14.42
CA SER A 149 9.10 10.03 13.91
C SER A 149 9.02 11.52 13.63
N PRO A 150 10.09 12.31 13.91
CA PRO A 150 10.19 13.70 13.47
C PRO A 150 10.07 13.84 11.95
N ASN A 151 10.57 12.86 11.21
CA ASN A 151 10.45 12.75 9.76
C ASN A 151 9.41 11.67 9.44
N LYS A 152 8.13 12.01 9.65
CA LYS A 152 7.03 11.11 9.33
C LYS A 152 6.98 10.85 7.82
N PRO A 153 7.00 9.56 7.36
CA PRO A 153 6.80 9.26 5.95
C PRO A 153 5.40 9.69 5.48
N LEU A 154 5.30 10.09 4.22
CA LEU A 154 4.02 10.27 3.55
C LEU A 154 3.39 8.90 3.28
N ILE A 155 2.18 8.66 3.79
CA ILE A 155 1.49 7.38 3.62
C ILE A 155 0.34 7.55 2.62
N ILE A 156 0.46 6.87 1.48
CA ILE A 156 -0.54 6.89 0.40
C ILE A 156 -1.20 5.52 0.29
N GLY A 157 -2.52 5.50 0.37
CA GLY A 157 -3.32 4.32 0.09
C GLY A 157 -3.80 4.32 -1.36
N LEU A 158 -3.70 3.17 -2.03
CA LEU A 158 -4.28 2.96 -3.35
C LEU A 158 -5.51 2.08 -3.24
N GLY A 159 -6.61 2.52 -3.80
CA GLY A 159 -7.87 1.78 -3.78
C GLY A 159 -8.81 2.24 -4.90
N TYR A 160 -9.79 1.40 -5.18
CA TYR A 160 -10.87 1.76 -6.10
C TYR A 160 -11.89 2.65 -5.38
N GLU A 161 -12.64 3.43 -6.14
CA GLU A 161 -13.60 4.38 -5.57
C GLU A 161 -14.56 3.75 -4.55
N PHE A 162 -15.04 2.52 -4.79
CA PHE A 162 -15.95 1.82 -3.88
C PHE A 162 -15.31 1.39 -2.54
N GLN A 163 -13.99 1.49 -2.40
CA GLN A 163 -13.26 1.18 -1.17
C GLN A 163 -13.17 2.41 -0.22
N ASN A 164 -13.57 3.59 -0.71
CA ASN A 164 -13.75 4.77 0.12
C ASN A 164 -15.13 4.72 0.81
N ILE A 165 -15.17 4.46 2.10
CA ILE A 165 -16.39 4.13 2.87
C ILE A 165 -16.83 5.34 3.66
N ASP A 166 -18.06 5.78 3.41
CA ASP A 166 -18.71 6.86 4.17
C ASP A 166 -19.20 6.34 5.55
N GLN A 167 -18.27 5.92 6.38
CA GLN A 167 -18.49 5.46 7.74
C GLN A 167 -17.17 5.46 8.52
N ASP A 168 -17.20 5.91 9.76
CA ASP A 168 -16.06 5.84 10.67
C ASP A 168 -15.95 4.44 11.27
N PHE A 169 -14.79 3.81 11.14
CA PHE A 169 -14.50 2.50 11.74
C PHE A 169 -13.09 2.38 12.31
N GLY A 170 -12.25 3.40 12.10
CA GLY A 170 -10.85 3.39 12.53
C GLY A 170 -10.70 3.28 14.04
N GLU A 171 -9.63 2.62 14.47
CA GLU A 171 -9.21 2.49 15.86
C GLU A 171 -7.79 3.07 16.01
N PRO A 172 -7.38 3.50 17.23
CA PRO A 172 -6.08 4.16 17.42
C PRO A 172 -4.85 3.34 17.01
N HIS A 173 -4.98 2.04 16.86
CA HIS A 173 -3.91 1.16 16.44
C HIS A 173 -3.88 0.86 14.93
N ASP A 174 -4.92 1.27 14.19
CA ASP A 174 -4.94 1.13 12.73
C ASP A 174 -4.03 2.17 12.08
N ILE A 175 -3.46 1.82 10.94
CA ILE A 175 -2.71 2.77 10.11
C ILE A 175 -3.68 3.79 9.52
N LYS A 176 -3.38 5.06 9.77
CA LYS A 176 -3.99 6.19 9.09
C LYS A 176 -3.14 6.57 7.88
N ILE A 177 -3.76 6.61 6.69
CA ILE A 177 -3.13 7.13 5.49
C ILE A 177 -3.29 8.65 5.42
N ASP A 178 -2.36 9.34 4.79
CA ASP A 178 -2.44 10.79 4.58
C ASP A 178 -3.21 11.13 3.31
N ILE A 179 -3.13 10.23 2.31
CA ILE A 179 -3.75 10.42 0.99
C ILE A 179 -4.34 9.10 0.50
N LEU A 180 -5.58 9.14 0.02
CA LEU A 180 -6.18 8.09 -0.79
C LEU A 180 -6.17 8.50 -2.25
N ILE A 181 -5.73 7.60 -3.13
CA ILE A 181 -5.85 7.78 -4.58
C ILE A 181 -6.76 6.70 -5.15
N THR A 182 -7.80 7.13 -5.84
CA THR A 182 -8.72 6.27 -6.60
C THR A 182 -8.64 6.59 -8.09
N GLU A 183 -9.36 5.84 -8.93
CA GLU A 183 -9.47 6.13 -10.36
C GLU A 183 -10.14 7.48 -10.65
N ASN A 184 -10.92 8.02 -9.69
CA ASN A 184 -11.71 9.23 -9.89
C ASN A 184 -11.18 10.45 -9.13
N LYS A 185 -10.48 10.27 -8.00
CA LYS A 185 -10.11 11.38 -7.11
C LYS A 185 -8.89 11.08 -6.24
N THR A 186 -8.33 12.16 -5.70
CA THR A 186 -7.31 12.15 -4.66
C THR A 186 -7.87 12.84 -3.43
N LEU A 187 -7.93 12.13 -2.30
CA LEU A 187 -8.42 12.64 -1.02
C LEU A 187 -7.27 12.77 -0.03
N ARG A 188 -7.26 13.86 0.75
CA ARG A 188 -6.30 14.11 1.84
C ARG A 188 -7.01 14.07 3.18
N PHE A 189 -6.38 13.46 4.21
CA PHE A 189 -6.94 13.29 5.53
C PHE A 189 -6.18 14.04 6.61
#